data_c16f7b1175efb2dc2bed68fdaeb1d1c3
#
_entry.id   c16f7b1175efb2dc2bed68fdaeb1d1c3
#
_cell.length_a   1.000
_cell.length_b   1.000
_cell.length_c   1.000
_cell.angle_alpha   90.00
_cell.angle_beta   90.00
_cell.angle_gamma   90.00
#
_symmetry.space_group_name_H-M   'P 1'
#
loop_
_entity.id
_entity.type
_entity.pdbx_description
1 polymer ?
#
loop_
_entity_poly.entity_id
_entity_poly.type
_entity_poly.pdbx_seq_one_letter_code
_entity_poly.pdbx_strand_id
1 'polypeptide(L)'
;MDMQRAFLAIMISFVILIGYQKYFVPPVLPVAPGQVEQQGGATTGTSGQSVQSVQQNGDMAAQQALPQTSVRAGQVGQPAVMQPIAKEDSNARKITVDTPLYTAILSEQGGGLKSFVLKKYRTAKEKDAPAMEMITATNPAEFPMLFSLDNGAGTDLPFFQAEATSVRVEEGGKAELKMTAVQAEEGVRIERYLTFTSDTYLIDSRYVVSNIGTVPLQISPALVMTNGPFTSGAAGGGYLSGGAAGMFSGPAAYVNGKLEEIKVKKLADGPFMLQGAVRWAAHVDNYFMCALIPGKGNTGTFSAVGDNKVRTVLTGGILKMAPGETEEFRYEGFFGPKKLAYLKETGYDLAEAINFGWFDILAKPMLYLLNFFYSVVGNYGIAIILVTCLVKGSFWVIGQKE
;
A
#
# COMPACT_ATOMS: atom_id res chain seq x y z
N MET A 1 54.90 -10.79 -2.18
CA MET A 1 53.87 -11.43 -3.01
C MET A 1 52.46 -10.90 -2.78
N ASP A 2 52.16 -10.32 -1.63
CA ASP A 2 50.74 -9.93 -1.32
C ASP A 2 50.27 -8.62 -1.99
N MET A 3 51.19 -7.67 -2.25
CA MET A 3 50.84 -6.42 -2.92
C MET A 3 50.43 -6.62 -4.40
N GLN A 4 51.04 -7.55 -5.10
CA GLN A 4 50.70 -7.88 -6.49
C GLN A 4 49.32 -8.57 -6.59
N ARG A 5 48.99 -9.43 -5.62
CA ARG A 5 47.70 -10.11 -5.55
C ARG A 5 46.55 -9.13 -5.20
N ALA A 6 46.80 -8.19 -4.26
CA ALA A 6 45.86 -7.12 -3.96
C ALA A 6 45.62 -6.19 -5.15
N PHE A 7 46.68 -5.85 -5.90
CA PHE A 7 46.60 -5.05 -7.11
C PHE A 7 45.82 -5.80 -8.21
N LEU A 8 46.04 -7.10 -8.37
CA LEU A 8 45.31 -7.94 -9.32
C LEU A 8 43.82 -8.02 -8.98
N ALA A 9 43.48 -8.19 -7.70
CA ALA A 9 42.09 -8.24 -7.24
C ALA A 9 41.37 -6.91 -7.47
N ILE A 10 42.02 -5.78 -7.25
CA ILE A 10 41.51 -4.44 -7.53
C ILE A 10 41.29 -4.25 -9.05
N MET A 11 42.27 -4.66 -9.87
CA MET A 11 42.17 -4.59 -11.33
C MET A 11 41.00 -5.44 -11.86
N ILE A 12 40.83 -6.66 -11.37
CA ILE A 12 39.71 -7.54 -11.75
C ILE A 12 38.39 -6.92 -11.35
N SER A 13 38.29 -6.33 -10.15
CA SER A 13 37.10 -5.62 -9.71
C SER A 13 36.77 -4.42 -10.63
N PHE A 14 37.76 -3.66 -11.03
CA PHE A 14 37.60 -2.55 -11.99
C PHE A 14 37.16 -3.02 -13.38
N VAL A 15 37.74 -4.10 -13.89
CA VAL A 15 37.36 -4.69 -15.18
C VAL A 15 35.91 -5.19 -15.16
N ILE A 16 35.49 -5.85 -14.07
CA ILE A 16 34.12 -6.29 -13.88
C ILE A 16 33.17 -5.08 -13.82
N LEU A 17 33.54 -4.02 -13.12
CA LEU A 17 32.76 -2.80 -12.96
C LEU A 17 32.61 -2.03 -14.29
N ILE A 18 33.69 -1.93 -15.07
CA ILE A 18 33.66 -1.32 -16.41
C ILE A 18 32.87 -2.19 -17.39
N GLY A 19 33.04 -3.51 -17.34
CA GLY A 19 32.24 -4.45 -18.14
C GLY A 19 30.75 -4.35 -17.83
N TYR A 20 30.40 -4.29 -16.55
CA TYR A 20 29.03 -4.10 -16.10
C TYR A 20 28.42 -2.77 -16.58
N GLN A 21 29.18 -1.65 -16.46
CA GLN A 21 28.73 -0.35 -16.97
C GLN A 21 28.51 -0.35 -18.49
N LYS A 22 29.36 -1.04 -19.25
CA LYS A 22 29.28 -1.05 -20.71
C LYS A 22 28.15 -1.95 -21.25
N TYR A 23 27.85 -3.06 -20.57
CA TYR A 23 26.89 -4.05 -21.06
C TYR A 23 25.50 -3.98 -20.42
N PHE A 24 25.40 -3.44 -19.20
CA PHE A 24 24.16 -3.45 -18.43
C PHE A 24 23.59 -2.06 -18.11
N VAL A 25 24.36 -0.99 -18.30
CA VAL A 25 23.88 0.39 -18.12
C VAL A 25 23.64 1.01 -19.50
N PRO A 26 22.39 1.33 -19.89
CA PRO A 26 22.13 2.02 -21.15
C PRO A 26 22.82 3.39 -21.16
N PRO A 27 23.38 3.85 -22.30
CA PRO A 27 24.05 5.14 -22.39
C PRO A 27 23.05 6.27 -22.09
N VAL A 28 23.35 7.07 -21.10
CA VAL A 28 22.64 8.32 -20.84
C VAL A 28 23.06 9.32 -21.92
N LEU A 29 22.16 9.61 -22.85
CA LEU A 29 22.37 10.66 -23.83
C LEU A 29 22.46 12.02 -23.11
N PRO A 30 23.47 12.84 -23.38
CA PRO A 30 23.56 14.17 -22.79
C PRO A 30 22.44 15.03 -23.34
N VAL A 31 21.59 15.55 -22.46
CA VAL A 31 20.61 16.58 -22.77
C VAL A 31 21.37 17.88 -23.01
N ALA A 32 21.41 18.32 -24.27
CA ALA A 32 21.87 19.64 -24.64
C ALA A 32 20.88 20.71 -24.13
N PRO A 33 21.33 21.85 -23.60
CA PRO A 33 20.44 22.91 -23.17
C PRO A 33 19.97 23.77 -24.35
N GLY A 34 18.65 23.89 -24.49
CA GLY A 34 17.99 25.03 -25.12
C GLY A 34 17.77 24.97 -26.62
N GLN A 35 16.51 24.79 -27.01
CA GLN A 35 15.86 25.75 -27.92
C GLN A 35 14.35 25.51 -27.93
N VAL A 36 13.63 26.59 -27.61
CA VAL A 36 12.21 26.79 -27.83
C VAL A 36 12.04 27.15 -29.32
N GLU A 37 11.25 26.39 -30.08
CA GLU A 37 10.64 26.89 -31.30
C GLU A 37 9.23 26.39 -31.44
N GLN A 38 8.33 27.36 -31.56
CA GLN A 38 6.95 27.29 -32.01
C GLN A 38 6.91 27.08 -33.52
N GLN A 39 5.92 26.28 -33.97
CA GLN A 39 5.15 26.45 -35.23
C GLN A 39 4.39 25.13 -35.41
N GLY A 40 3.09 25.06 -35.57
CA GLY A 40 2.16 25.86 -36.35
C GLY A 40 1.82 25.15 -37.66
N GLY A 41 0.53 24.76 -37.83
CA GLY A 41 -0.08 24.54 -39.13
C GLY A 41 -0.30 23.09 -39.54
N ALA A 42 -1.49 22.54 -39.39
CA ALA A 42 -2.59 22.46 -40.37
C ALA A 42 -2.42 21.49 -41.56
N THR A 43 -3.44 20.71 -41.70
CA THR A 43 -4.27 20.31 -42.84
C THR A 43 -4.18 18.87 -43.38
N THR A 44 -5.38 18.31 -43.30
CA THR A 44 -6.20 17.63 -44.33
C THR A 44 -5.88 16.22 -44.82
N GLY A 45 -7.00 15.43 -44.79
CA GLY A 45 -7.34 14.50 -45.84
C GLY A 45 -7.87 13.16 -45.39
N THR A 46 -9.15 13.05 -45.15
CA THR A 46 -10.23 12.42 -45.96
C THR A 46 -10.09 10.94 -46.32
N SER A 47 -11.14 10.25 -45.98
CA SER A 47 -11.93 9.12 -46.52
C SER A 47 -12.01 7.96 -45.52
N GLY A 48 -13.12 7.52 -45.02
CA GLY A 48 -14.43 7.35 -45.62
C GLY A 48 -14.65 5.88 -45.95
N GLN A 49 -15.33 5.14 -45.06
CA GLN A 49 -16.24 4.08 -45.51
C GLN A 49 -17.14 3.62 -44.38
N SER A 50 -18.42 3.85 -44.65
CA SER A 50 -19.62 3.39 -43.98
C SER A 50 -19.86 1.90 -44.27
N VAL A 51 -20.29 1.12 -43.29
CA VAL A 51 -21.06 -0.10 -43.51
C VAL A 51 -22.22 -0.18 -42.51
N GLN A 52 -23.36 -0.15 -43.11
CA GLN A 52 -24.77 -0.35 -42.81
C GLN A 52 -25.15 -1.15 -41.56
N SER A 53 -26.16 -0.55 -40.94
CA SER A 53 -27.16 -1.13 -40.02
C SER A 53 -27.96 -2.26 -40.65
N VAL A 54 -28.20 -3.34 -39.91
CA VAL A 54 -29.31 -4.25 -40.14
C VAL A 54 -30.22 -4.18 -38.91
N GLN A 55 -31.39 -3.59 -39.14
CA GLN A 55 -32.55 -3.70 -38.27
C GLN A 55 -33.21 -5.08 -38.46
N GLN A 56 -33.51 -5.75 -37.39
CA GLN A 56 -34.58 -6.77 -37.39
C GLN A 56 -35.47 -6.60 -36.15
N ASN A 57 -36.71 -6.24 -36.44
CA ASN A 57 -37.84 -6.17 -35.54
C ASN A 57 -38.23 -7.58 -35.06
N GLY A 58 -38.65 -7.71 -33.82
CA GLY A 58 -39.32 -8.88 -33.27
C GLY A 58 -40.00 -8.55 -31.95
N ASP A 59 -41.30 -8.59 -31.98
CA ASP A 59 -42.28 -8.10 -31.00
C ASP A 59 -42.31 -8.77 -29.61
N MET A 60 -42.72 -7.96 -28.65
CA MET A 60 -43.58 -8.22 -27.47
C MET A 60 -43.17 -9.25 -26.41
N ALA A 61 -42.85 -8.75 -25.23
CA ALA A 61 -43.59 -9.05 -23.99
C ALA A 61 -43.22 -8.03 -22.92
N ALA A 62 -44.21 -7.21 -22.55
CA ALA A 62 -44.12 -6.30 -21.41
C ALA A 62 -44.09 -7.11 -20.11
N GLN A 63 -42.91 -7.24 -19.50
CA GLN A 63 -42.77 -7.59 -18.11
C GLN A 63 -42.46 -6.31 -17.33
N GLN A 64 -43.40 -5.95 -16.45
CA GLN A 64 -43.27 -4.84 -15.50
C GLN A 64 -41.95 -4.99 -14.72
N ALA A 65 -41.02 -4.11 -14.99
CA ALA A 65 -39.80 -3.97 -14.20
C ALA A 65 -40.19 -3.30 -12.87
N LEU A 66 -40.08 -4.05 -11.78
CA LEU A 66 -40.03 -3.52 -10.43
C LEU A 66 -38.81 -2.58 -10.34
N PRO A 67 -38.89 -1.45 -9.64
CA PRO A 67 -37.78 -0.56 -9.47
C PRO A 67 -36.71 -1.28 -8.63
N GLN A 68 -35.67 -1.76 -9.29
CA GLN A 68 -34.48 -2.23 -8.61
C GLN A 68 -33.66 -1.01 -8.20
N THR A 69 -33.74 -0.65 -6.94
CA THR A 69 -32.79 0.28 -6.33
C THR A 69 -31.46 -0.50 -6.17
N SER A 70 -30.74 -0.56 -7.25
CA SER A 70 -29.40 -1.19 -7.22
C SER A 70 -28.40 -0.20 -6.65
N VAL A 71 -27.90 -0.43 -5.45
CA VAL A 71 -26.54 -0.01 -5.12
C VAL A 71 -25.69 -0.47 -6.31
N ARG A 72 -24.96 0.45 -6.92
CA ARG A 72 -24.21 0.22 -8.15
C ARG A 72 -23.14 -0.83 -7.88
N ALA A 73 -23.54 -2.10 -7.99
CA ALA A 73 -22.65 -3.23 -7.76
C ALA A 73 -21.51 -3.17 -8.76
N GLY A 74 -20.32 -2.81 -8.29
CA GLY A 74 -19.11 -2.98 -9.06
C GLY A 74 -19.00 -4.45 -9.48
N GLN A 75 -18.75 -4.71 -10.75
CA GLN A 75 -18.52 -6.07 -11.21
C GLN A 75 -17.25 -6.60 -10.57
N VAL A 76 -17.27 -7.85 -10.08
CA VAL A 76 -16.05 -8.52 -9.61
C VAL A 76 -15.03 -8.51 -10.75
N GLY A 77 -13.83 -8.04 -10.44
CA GLY A 77 -12.76 -7.96 -11.41
C GLY A 77 -12.67 -6.65 -12.18
N GLN A 78 -13.42 -5.60 -11.80
CA GLN A 78 -13.13 -4.27 -12.32
C GLN A 78 -11.84 -3.71 -11.70
N PRO A 79 -10.98 -3.10 -12.51
CA PRO A 79 -9.75 -2.49 -12.00
C PRO A 79 -10.08 -1.29 -11.12
N ALA A 80 -9.19 -1.00 -10.15
CA ALA A 80 -9.23 0.23 -9.37
C ALA A 80 -9.25 1.45 -10.31
N VAL A 81 -10.01 2.47 -9.94
CA VAL A 81 -10.03 3.78 -10.62
C VAL A 81 -9.64 4.85 -9.61
N MET A 82 -8.95 5.89 -10.07
CA MET A 82 -8.69 7.06 -9.25
C MET A 82 -10.00 7.78 -8.96
N GLN A 83 -10.25 8.07 -7.69
CA GLN A 83 -11.47 8.78 -7.29
C GLN A 83 -11.33 10.29 -7.52
N PRO A 84 -12.42 10.99 -7.85
CA PRO A 84 -12.44 12.44 -7.88
C PRO A 84 -12.15 13.02 -6.49
N ILE A 85 -11.75 14.29 -6.46
CA ILE A 85 -11.53 15.01 -5.21
C ILE A 85 -12.86 15.14 -4.47
N ALA A 86 -12.96 14.55 -3.28
CA ALA A 86 -14.08 14.75 -2.38
C ALA A 86 -13.88 16.05 -1.59
N LYS A 87 -14.92 16.87 -1.49
CA LYS A 87 -14.89 18.03 -0.62
C LYS A 87 -14.92 17.58 0.84
N GLU A 88 -14.02 18.13 1.68
CA GLU A 88 -14.07 17.87 3.12
C GLU A 88 -15.35 18.48 3.70
N ASP A 89 -16.16 17.66 4.38
CA ASP A 89 -17.35 18.13 5.07
C ASP A 89 -16.92 18.81 6.39
N SER A 90 -17.31 20.06 6.54
CA SER A 90 -17.01 20.87 7.74
C SER A 90 -17.71 20.32 9.00
N ASN A 91 -18.77 19.52 8.86
CA ASN A 91 -19.50 18.93 9.96
C ASN A 91 -18.90 17.59 10.41
N ALA A 92 -18.01 16.99 9.59
CA ALA A 92 -17.36 15.74 9.95
C ALA A 92 -16.40 15.95 11.13
N ARG A 93 -16.71 15.32 12.26
CA ARG A 93 -15.86 15.36 13.43
C ARG A 93 -14.58 14.57 13.18
N LYS A 94 -13.50 14.99 13.85
CA LYS A 94 -12.23 14.28 13.89
C LYS A 94 -12.15 13.52 15.20
N ILE A 95 -11.81 12.25 15.10
CA ILE A 95 -11.62 11.38 16.26
C ILE A 95 -10.13 11.18 16.46
N THR A 96 -9.61 11.59 17.62
CA THR A 96 -8.20 11.43 17.98
C THR A 96 -8.01 10.15 18.76
N VAL A 97 -7.09 9.30 18.31
CA VAL A 97 -6.66 8.08 19.00
C VAL A 97 -5.21 8.28 19.45
N ASP A 98 -4.98 8.19 20.73
CA ASP A 98 -3.66 8.35 21.33
C ASP A 98 -3.20 7.04 21.99
N THR A 99 -2.07 6.50 21.51
CA THR A 99 -1.43 5.28 22.01
C THR A 99 0.03 5.55 22.40
N PRO A 100 0.73 4.66 23.09
CA PRO A 100 2.17 4.79 23.36
C PRO A 100 3.06 4.83 22.10
N LEU A 101 2.59 4.28 20.97
CA LEU A 101 3.37 4.16 19.73
C LEU A 101 3.04 5.23 18.70
N TYR A 102 1.79 5.68 18.63
CA TYR A 102 1.31 6.61 17.60
C TYR A 102 0.15 7.48 18.08
N THR A 103 -0.09 8.55 17.37
CA THR A 103 -1.34 9.32 17.43
C THR A 103 -2.01 9.24 16.07
N ALA A 104 -3.27 8.78 16.03
CA ALA A 104 -4.05 8.70 14.81
C ALA A 104 -5.25 9.64 14.85
N ILE A 105 -5.66 10.15 13.67
CA ILE A 105 -6.86 10.95 13.50
C ILE A 105 -7.73 10.26 12.45
N LEU A 106 -8.95 9.90 12.83
CA LEU A 106 -9.98 9.43 11.92
C LEU A 106 -10.94 10.55 11.56
N SER A 107 -11.59 10.43 10.41
CA SER A 107 -12.67 11.31 9.96
C SER A 107 -14.00 10.58 10.00
N GLU A 108 -15.08 11.25 10.42
CA GLU A 108 -16.43 10.71 10.27
C GLU A 108 -16.85 10.61 8.80
N GLN A 109 -16.30 11.44 7.93
CA GLN A 109 -16.51 11.34 6.49
C GLN A 109 -15.69 10.15 5.94
N GLY A 110 -16.36 9.11 5.51
CA GLY A 110 -15.77 7.87 5.01
C GLY A 110 -15.17 6.95 6.08
N GLY A 111 -15.02 7.43 7.32
CA GLY A 111 -14.40 6.65 8.40
C GLY A 111 -12.90 6.41 8.24
N GLY A 112 -12.23 7.01 7.25
CA GLY A 112 -10.82 6.78 6.96
C GLY A 112 -9.85 7.45 7.92
N LEU A 113 -8.58 7.02 7.86
CA LEU A 113 -7.48 7.64 8.62
C LEU A 113 -7.01 8.92 7.92
N LYS A 114 -7.17 10.05 8.59
CA LYS A 114 -6.70 11.35 8.09
C LYS A 114 -5.23 11.62 8.43
N SER A 115 -4.74 11.06 9.55
CA SER A 115 -3.37 11.20 10.02
C SER A 115 -2.97 9.99 10.86
N PHE A 116 -1.69 9.62 10.81
CA PHE A 116 -1.11 8.56 11.63
C PHE A 116 0.36 8.88 11.92
N VAL A 117 0.61 9.52 13.04
CA VAL A 117 1.92 10.04 13.44
C VAL A 117 2.63 9.05 14.36
N LEU A 118 3.83 8.61 13.98
CA LEU A 118 4.66 7.70 14.76
C LEU A 118 5.43 8.46 15.85
N LYS A 119 5.18 8.18 17.13
CA LYS A 119 5.81 8.90 18.25
C LYS A 119 7.31 8.66 18.38
N LYS A 120 7.78 7.45 18.00
CA LYS A 120 9.18 7.02 18.14
C LYS A 120 10.04 7.25 16.89
N TYR A 121 9.46 7.81 15.81
CA TYR A 121 10.14 8.01 14.53
C TYR A 121 10.01 9.45 14.07
N ARG A 122 11.07 9.95 13.43
CA ARG A 122 11.13 11.31 12.92
C ARG A 122 11.46 11.32 11.43
N THR A 123 11.13 12.40 10.75
CA THR A 123 11.35 12.55 9.30
C THR A 123 12.83 12.71 8.94
N ALA A 124 13.67 13.13 9.89
CA ALA A 124 15.10 13.31 9.72
C ALA A 124 15.86 13.03 11.02
N LYS A 125 17.20 13.01 10.96
CA LYS A 125 18.08 12.70 12.11
C LYS A 125 18.23 13.86 13.09
N GLU A 126 17.89 15.07 12.67
CA GLU A 126 17.95 16.27 13.49
C GLU A 126 17.00 16.13 14.69
N LYS A 127 17.47 16.62 15.84
CA LYS A 127 16.75 16.49 17.12
C LYS A 127 15.36 17.14 17.09
N ASP A 128 15.21 18.19 16.32
CA ASP A 128 13.98 18.95 16.18
C ASP A 128 13.15 18.59 14.95
N ALA A 129 13.55 17.53 14.22
CA ALA A 129 12.78 17.05 13.08
C ALA A 129 11.37 16.63 13.52
N PRO A 130 10.33 16.91 12.72
CA PRO A 130 8.96 16.52 13.03
C PRO A 130 8.81 15.00 13.14
N ALA A 131 7.83 14.57 13.90
CA ALA A 131 7.46 13.16 13.98
C ALA A 131 7.00 12.64 12.60
N MET A 132 7.23 11.34 12.36
CA MET A 132 6.92 10.72 11.07
C MET A 132 5.41 10.58 10.88
N GLU A 133 4.86 11.27 9.89
CA GLU A 133 3.48 11.12 9.42
C GLU A 133 3.42 10.05 8.34
N MET A 134 2.56 9.04 8.54
CA MET A 134 2.41 7.91 7.63
C MET A 134 1.38 8.16 6.53
N ILE A 135 0.53 9.18 6.68
CA ILE A 135 -0.56 9.46 5.74
C ILE A 135 -0.26 10.76 5.01
N THR A 136 -0.12 10.65 3.70
CA THR A 136 0.17 11.79 2.81
C THR A 136 -1.08 12.32 2.10
N ALA A 137 -2.20 11.59 2.22
CA ALA A 137 -3.47 11.97 1.61
C ALA A 137 -4.10 13.17 2.33
N THR A 138 -4.57 14.14 1.57
CA THR A 138 -5.29 15.32 2.07
C THR A 138 -6.77 15.31 1.68
N ASN A 139 -7.11 14.50 0.67
CA ASN A 139 -8.47 14.34 0.16
C ASN A 139 -9.18 13.22 0.93
N PRO A 140 -10.40 13.43 1.47
CA PRO A 140 -11.15 12.40 2.18
C PRO A 140 -11.35 11.09 1.40
N ALA A 141 -11.50 11.15 0.08
CA ALA A 141 -11.63 9.96 -0.78
C ALA A 141 -10.32 9.14 -0.94
N GLU A 142 -9.21 9.68 -0.45
CA GLU A 142 -7.88 9.04 -0.49
C GLU A 142 -7.45 8.46 0.86
N PHE A 143 -8.17 8.75 1.95
CA PHE A 143 -7.77 8.30 3.27
C PHE A 143 -7.66 6.77 3.33
N PRO A 144 -6.62 6.23 3.98
CA PRO A 144 -6.51 4.79 4.21
C PRO A 144 -7.67 4.23 5.04
N MET A 145 -7.95 2.95 4.84
CA MET A 145 -9.02 2.20 5.52
C MET A 145 -10.44 2.71 5.21
N LEU A 146 -10.66 3.32 4.05
CA LEU A 146 -12.01 3.53 3.56
C LEU A 146 -12.66 2.19 3.21
N PHE A 147 -13.86 1.97 3.73
CA PHE A 147 -14.66 0.79 3.44
C PHE A 147 -15.75 1.12 2.44
N SER A 148 -15.87 0.29 1.42
CA SER A 148 -16.83 0.45 0.32
C SER A 148 -17.60 -0.86 0.11
N LEU A 149 -18.84 -0.77 -0.33
CA LEU A 149 -19.70 -1.90 -0.67
C LEU A 149 -19.81 -2.13 -2.18
N ASP A 150 -19.16 -1.31 -2.98
CA ASP A 150 -19.23 -1.28 -4.44
C ASP A 150 -17.87 -1.49 -5.13
N ASN A 151 -17.03 -2.36 -4.59
CA ASN A 151 -15.70 -2.64 -5.13
C ASN A 151 -14.72 -1.44 -5.08
N GLY A 152 -14.97 -0.47 -4.20
CA GLY A 152 -14.17 0.76 -4.16
C GLY A 152 -14.42 1.72 -5.31
N ALA A 153 -15.49 1.52 -6.09
CA ALA A 153 -15.83 2.35 -7.24
C ALA A 153 -16.66 3.58 -6.87
N GLY A 154 -17.28 3.59 -5.67
CA GLY A 154 -18.14 4.67 -5.20
C GLY A 154 -17.41 5.98 -4.97
N THR A 155 -18.09 7.05 -5.31
CA THR A 155 -17.64 8.42 -5.06
C THR A 155 -18.19 8.98 -3.75
N ASP A 156 -19.27 8.39 -3.26
CA ASP A 156 -19.97 8.86 -2.07
C ASP A 156 -19.38 8.19 -0.83
N LEU A 157 -18.88 9.01 0.07
CA LEU A 157 -18.29 8.55 1.31
C LEU A 157 -19.41 8.46 2.37
N PRO A 158 -19.66 7.29 2.97
CA PRO A 158 -20.64 7.18 4.04
C PRO A 158 -20.23 8.09 5.21
N PHE A 159 -21.21 8.72 5.84
CA PHE A 159 -20.96 9.53 7.03
C PHE A 159 -21.10 8.65 8.28
N PHE A 160 -20.00 8.45 8.98
CA PHE A 160 -19.93 7.65 10.20
C PHE A 160 -20.10 8.52 11.44
N GLN A 161 -21.07 8.23 12.25
CA GLN A 161 -21.24 8.85 13.56
C GLN A 161 -20.45 8.06 14.60
N ALA A 162 -19.41 8.67 15.15
CA ALA A 162 -18.57 8.04 16.17
C ALA A 162 -19.15 8.20 17.58
N GLU A 163 -19.06 7.17 18.42
CA GLU A 163 -19.50 7.22 19.83
C GLU A 163 -18.62 8.12 20.70
N ALA A 164 -17.34 8.32 20.30
CA ALA A 164 -16.40 9.18 20.99
C ALA A 164 -15.57 10.02 20.02
N THR A 165 -15.12 11.19 20.46
CA THR A 165 -14.21 12.07 19.70
C THR A 165 -12.73 11.89 20.08
N SER A 166 -12.46 11.15 21.17
CA SER A 166 -11.11 10.80 21.59
C SER A 166 -11.07 9.42 22.22
N VAL A 167 -10.01 8.68 21.92
CA VAL A 167 -9.73 7.35 22.47
C VAL A 167 -8.29 7.37 22.96
N ARG A 168 -8.06 7.00 24.22
CA ARG A 168 -6.73 6.87 24.79
C ARG A 168 -6.46 5.42 25.15
N VAL A 169 -5.30 4.92 24.74
CA VAL A 169 -4.83 3.56 25.03
C VAL A 169 -3.61 3.67 25.94
N GLU A 170 -3.76 3.24 27.17
CA GLU A 170 -2.65 3.20 28.14
C GLU A 170 -1.71 2.03 27.83
N GLU A 171 -0.51 2.06 28.40
CA GLU A 171 0.51 1.03 28.22
C GLU A 171 -0.02 -0.35 28.69
N GLY A 172 0.16 -1.38 27.85
CA GLY A 172 -0.42 -2.72 28.06
C GLY A 172 -1.94 -2.79 27.82
N GLY A 173 -2.59 -1.68 27.46
CA GLY A 173 -4.03 -1.57 27.27
C GLY A 173 -4.52 -1.81 25.84
N LYS A 174 -5.84 -1.87 25.74
CA LYS A 174 -6.60 -2.00 24.48
C LYS A 174 -7.85 -1.13 24.60
N ALA A 175 -8.25 -0.48 23.51
CA ALA A 175 -9.49 0.28 23.44
C ALA A 175 -10.24 0.00 22.13
N GLU A 176 -11.55 0.10 22.17
CA GLU A 176 -12.42 -0.04 21.01
C GLU A 176 -13.18 1.26 20.76
N LEU A 177 -13.33 1.62 19.50
CA LEU A 177 -14.15 2.73 19.02
C LEU A 177 -15.22 2.18 18.09
N LYS A 178 -16.48 2.47 18.38
CA LYS A 178 -17.60 2.18 17.50
C LYS A 178 -17.96 3.42 16.67
N MET A 179 -18.23 3.21 15.37
CA MET A 179 -18.71 4.20 14.44
C MET A 179 -19.88 3.60 13.65
N THR A 180 -20.93 4.37 13.39
CA THR A 180 -22.13 3.88 12.68
C THR A 180 -22.48 4.80 11.53
N ALA A 181 -22.69 4.25 10.34
CA ALA A 181 -23.23 4.94 9.18
C ALA A 181 -24.57 4.31 8.78
N VAL A 182 -25.56 5.17 8.47
CA VAL A 182 -26.86 4.75 7.96
C VAL A 182 -27.09 5.45 6.62
N GLN A 183 -27.07 4.68 5.56
CA GLN A 183 -27.39 5.11 4.19
C GLN A 183 -28.85 4.71 3.89
N ALA A 184 -29.79 5.52 4.37
CA ALA A 184 -31.21 5.17 4.36
C ALA A 184 -31.78 4.99 2.95
N GLU A 185 -31.32 5.79 1.98
CA GLU A 185 -31.73 5.69 0.57
C GLU A 185 -31.26 4.39 -0.07
N GLU A 186 -30.13 3.87 0.35
CA GLU A 186 -29.56 2.61 -0.12
C GLU A 186 -30.05 1.40 0.70
N GLY A 187 -30.74 1.64 1.80
CA GLY A 187 -31.22 0.60 2.71
C GLY A 187 -30.09 -0.12 3.45
N VAL A 188 -28.98 0.57 3.75
CA VAL A 188 -27.79 -0.02 4.37
C VAL A 188 -27.47 0.66 5.68
N ARG A 189 -27.11 -0.16 6.68
CA ARG A 189 -26.44 0.26 7.91
C ARG A 189 -25.09 -0.40 8.00
N ILE A 190 -24.07 0.38 8.32
CA ILE A 190 -22.70 -0.09 8.53
C ILE A 190 -22.28 0.28 9.96
N GLU A 191 -22.01 -0.71 10.79
CA GLU A 191 -21.35 -0.51 12.08
C GLU A 191 -19.90 -0.92 11.94
N ARG A 192 -18.98 -0.06 12.38
CA ARG A 192 -17.55 -0.28 12.36
C ARG A 192 -17.02 -0.27 13.77
N TYR A 193 -16.27 -1.29 14.13
CA TYR A 193 -15.57 -1.44 15.39
C TYR A 193 -14.07 -1.43 15.14
N LEU A 194 -13.39 -0.42 15.66
CA LEU A 194 -11.95 -0.25 15.54
C LEU A 194 -11.30 -0.58 16.87
N THR A 195 -10.36 -1.50 16.85
CA THR A 195 -9.59 -1.87 18.03
C THR A 195 -8.15 -1.38 17.93
N PHE A 196 -7.69 -0.69 18.95
CA PHE A 196 -6.35 -0.15 19.11
C PHE A 196 -5.66 -0.81 20.29
N THR A 197 -4.41 -1.24 20.10
CA THR A 197 -3.59 -1.88 21.14
C THR A 197 -2.31 -1.08 21.34
N SER A 198 -1.81 -1.04 22.56
CA SER A 198 -0.70 -0.16 22.96
C SER A 198 0.67 -0.52 22.41
N ASP A 199 0.88 -1.79 22.03
CA ASP A 199 2.18 -2.39 21.70
C ASP A 199 2.36 -2.70 20.21
N THR A 200 1.35 -2.45 19.38
CA THR A 200 1.39 -2.72 17.94
C THR A 200 1.00 -1.51 17.10
N TYR A 201 1.48 -1.48 15.85
CA TYR A 201 1.08 -0.53 14.81
C TYR A 201 -0.12 -1.05 13.97
N LEU A 202 -0.77 -2.11 14.44
CA LEU A 202 -1.93 -2.73 13.81
C LEU A 202 -3.22 -2.10 14.34
N ILE A 203 -4.15 -1.83 13.45
CA ILE A 203 -5.53 -1.46 13.77
C ILE A 203 -6.43 -2.58 13.27
N ASP A 204 -7.15 -3.24 14.17
CA ASP A 204 -8.21 -4.20 13.81
C ASP A 204 -9.48 -3.43 13.47
N SER A 205 -10.17 -3.83 12.42
CA SER A 205 -11.40 -3.18 11.94
C SER A 205 -12.43 -4.24 11.55
N ARG A 206 -13.49 -4.32 12.33
CA ARG A 206 -14.63 -5.18 12.11
C ARG A 206 -15.82 -4.34 11.62
N TYR A 207 -16.39 -4.71 10.48
CA TYR A 207 -17.56 -4.09 9.88
C TYR A 207 -18.74 -5.04 9.95
N VAL A 208 -19.86 -4.55 10.43
CA VAL A 208 -21.15 -5.24 10.44
C VAL A 208 -22.07 -4.49 9.49
N VAL A 209 -22.40 -5.11 8.36
CA VAL A 209 -23.25 -4.52 7.31
C VAL A 209 -24.62 -5.17 7.39
N SER A 210 -25.67 -4.36 7.53
CA SER A 210 -27.05 -4.82 7.61
C SER A 210 -27.86 -4.25 6.47
N ASN A 211 -28.60 -5.12 5.78
CA ASN A 211 -29.64 -4.70 4.83
C ASN A 211 -30.89 -4.29 5.62
N ILE A 212 -31.08 -2.99 5.81
CA ILE A 212 -32.25 -2.42 6.50
C ILE A 212 -33.37 -2.01 5.54
N GLY A 213 -33.16 -2.25 4.24
CA GLY A 213 -34.15 -1.99 3.19
C GLY A 213 -35.16 -3.13 3.02
N THR A 214 -36.02 -2.99 2.00
CA THR A 214 -37.07 -3.96 1.68
C THR A 214 -36.73 -4.82 0.47
N VAL A 215 -35.57 -4.57 -0.19
CA VAL A 215 -35.11 -5.27 -1.39
C VAL A 215 -33.79 -5.95 -1.14
N PRO A 216 -33.46 -7.07 -1.83
CA PRO A 216 -32.16 -7.67 -1.77
C PRO A 216 -31.07 -6.70 -2.25
N LEU A 217 -29.94 -6.65 -1.52
CA LEU A 217 -28.76 -5.89 -1.87
C LEU A 217 -27.71 -6.81 -2.48
N GLN A 218 -27.00 -6.31 -3.48
CA GLN A 218 -25.79 -6.94 -3.99
C GLN A 218 -24.61 -6.04 -3.66
N ILE A 219 -23.67 -6.56 -2.87
CA ILE A 219 -22.50 -5.83 -2.41
C ILE A 219 -21.21 -6.49 -2.86
N SER A 220 -20.16 -5.70 -2.99
CA SER A 220 -18.79 -6.16 -3.19
C SER A 220 -17.89 -5.39 -2.22
N PRO A 221 -17.69 -5.94 -0.99
CA PRO A 221 -16.95 -5.23 0.06
C PRO A 221 -15.51 -5.02 -0.36
N ALA A 222 -15.03 -3.82 -0.15
CA ALA A 222 -13.65 -3.45 -0.45
C ALA A 222 -13.06 -2.54 0.63
N LEU A 223 -11.76 -2.68 0.85
CA LEU A 223 -10.98 -1.76 1.65
C LEU A 223 -10.01 -1.00 0.75
N VAL A 224 -9.95 0.32 0.94
CA VAL A 224 -9.24 1.23 0.05
C VAL A 224 -8.17 2.01 0.78
N MET A 225 -7.06 2.27 0.10
CA MET A 225 -5.96 3.10 0.56
C MET A 225 -5.34 3.84 -0.61
N THR A 226 -5.09 5.13 -0.46
CA THR A 226 -4.29 5.90 -1.43
C THR A 226 -3.05 6.45 -0.74
N ASN A 227 -1.89 6.12 -1.26
CA ASN A 227 -0.61 6.56 -0.72
C ASN A 227 0.27 7.17 -1.82
N GLY A 228 1.01 8.20 -1.42
CA GLY A 228 2.20 8.70 -2.11
C GLY A 228 3.48 8.28 -1.37
N PRO A 229 4.65 8.69 -1.86
CA PRO A 229 5.91 8.49 -1.16
C PRO A 229 5.86 9.09 0.26
N PHE A 230 6.31 8.36 1.27
CA PHE A 230 6.32 8.84 2.67
C PHE A 230 7.35 9.95 2.92
N THR A 231 8.41 10.00 2.13
CA THR A 231 9.45 11.01 2.24
C THR A 231 9.51 11.83 0.96
N SER A 232 9.16 13.09 1.05
CA SER A 232 9.25 14.07 -0.05
C SER A 232 10.70 14.42 -0.47
N GLY A 233 11.71 13.80 0.15
CA GLY A 233 13.13 14.05 -0.11
C GLY A 233 13.89 12.92 -0.80
N ALA A 234 13.29 11.76 -0.99
CA ALA A 234 13.96 10.62 -1.62
C ALA A 234 13.97 10.66 -3.15
N ALA A 235 13.40 11.70 -3.79
CA ALA A 235 13.62 12.01 -5.20
C ALA A 235 15.04 12.56 -5.49
N GLY A 236 15.84 12.80 -4.45
CA GLY A 236 17.27 13.03 -4.55
C GLY A 236 18.01 11.70 -4.73
N GLY A 237 17.86 11.09 -5.90
CA GLY A 237 18.74 10.02 -6.34
C GLY A 237 20.18 10.48 -6.34
N GLY A 238 20.85 10.37 -5.19
CA GLY A 238 22.31 10.37 -5.21
C GLY A 238 22.76 9.23 -6.12
N TYR A 239 23.88 9.40 -6.81
CA TYR A 239 24.49 8.45 -7.75
C TYR A 239 24.64 7.02 -7.17
N LEU A 240 24.46 6.84 -5.86
CA LEU A 240 24.46 5.56 -5.14
C LEU A 240 23.05 4.97 -4.88
N SER A 241 21.97 5.72 -5.11
CA SER A 241 20.59 5.19 -5.03
C SER A 241 20.04 4.75 -6.40
N GLY A 242 20.83 4.91 -7.44
CA GLY A 242 20.55 4.47 -8.81
C GLY A 242 20.93 3.01 -9.01
N GLY A 243 20.07 2.10 -8.66
CA GLY A 243 19.95 0.87 -9.43
C GLY A 243 20.62 -0.40 -8.94
N ALA A 244 21.41 -0.45 -7.86
CA ALA A 244 22.05 -1.73 -7.50
C ALA A 244 21.74 -2.25 -6.09
N ALA A 245 21.17 -1.45 -5.21
CA ALA A 245 20.79 -1.86 -3.85
C ALA A 245 19.61 -1.06 -3.28
N GLY A 246 18.82 -0.37 -4.12
CA GLY A 246 17.62 0.31 -3.66
C GLY A 246 16.55 -0.70 -3.28
N MET A 247 16.13 -0.72 -2.02
CA MET A 247 14.92 -1.41 -1.63
C MET A 247 13.74 -0.84 -2.41
N PHE A 248 12.78 -1.70 -2.72
CA PHE A 248 11.58 -1.33 -3.46
C PHE A 248 10.78 -0.26 -2.70
N SER A 249 10.28 0.74 -3.43
CA SER A 249 9.30 1.72 -2.96
C SER A 249 8.13 1.78 -3.94
N GLY A 250 6.91 1.58 -3.44
CA GLY A 250 5.70 1.56 -4.25
C GLY A 250 4.65 0.57 -3.75
N PRO A 251 3.61 0.30 -4.57
CA PRO A 251 2.59 -0.66 -4.24
C PRO A 251 3.11 -2.10 -4.33
N ALA A 252 2.80 -2.89 -3.31
CA ALA A 252 3.15 -4.31 -3.23
C ALA A 252 2.00 -5.12 -2.65
N ALA A 253 1.94 -6.41 -2.97
CA ALA A 253 0.97 -7.33 -2.39
C ALA A 253 1.58 -8.72 -2.20
N TYR A 254 1.10 -9.43 -1.19
CA TYR A 254 1.43 -10.84 -1.00
C TYR A 254 0.22 -11.68 -1.37
N VAL A 255 0.31 -12.34 -2.52
CA VAL A 255 -0.80 -13.05 -3.15
C VAL A 255 -0.36 -14.47 -3.52
N ASN A 256 -1.17 -15.46 -3.17
CA ASN A 256 -0.88 -16.87 -3.45
C ASN A 256 0.50 -17.33 -2.95
N GLY A 257 0.95 -16.81 -1.80
CA GLY A 257 2.25 -17.14 -1.21
C GLY A 257 3.45 -16.47 -1.88
N LYS A 258 3.23 -15.44 -2.71
CA LYS A 258 4.28 -14.74 -3.44
C LYS A 258 4.18 -13.22 -3.25
N LEU A 259 5.33 -12.59 -3.05
CA LEU A 259 5.45 -11.13 -3.04
C LEU A 259 5.45 -10.60 -4.48
N GLU A 260 4.53 -9.70 -4.75
CA GLU A 260 4.44 -8.96 -6.01
C GLU A 260 4.70 -7.48 -5.75
N GLU A 261 5.79 -6.97 -6.31
CA GLU A 261 6.21 -5.57 -6.24
C GLU A 261 5.89 -4.89 -7.57
N ILE A 262 5.00 -3.89 -7.55
CA ILE A 262 4.52 -3.24 -8.75
C ILE A 262 5.24 -1.90 -8.93
N LYS A 263 6.05 -1.80 -9.97
CA LYS A 263 6.71 -0.53 -10.32
C LYS A 263 5.64 0.49 -10.73
N VAL A 264 5.63 1.65 -10.08
CA VAL A 264 4.66 2.73 -10.35
C VAL A 264 4.60 3.08 -11.85
N LYS A 265 5.73 3.05 -12.56
CA LYS A 265 5.76 3.27 -14.01
C LYS A 265 4.86 2.32 -14.81
N LYS A 266 4.62 1.10 -14.34
CA LYS A 266 3.70 0.15 -14.99
C LYS A 266 2.24 0.55 -14.84
N LEU A 267 1.91 1.36 -13.85
CA LEU A 267 0.55 1.83 -13.62
C LEU A 267 0.16 2.96 -14.59
N ALA A 268 1.13 3.59 -15.26
CA ALA A 268 0.88 4.56 -16.33
C ALA A 268 0.24 3.90 -17.57
N ASP A 269 0.48 2.60 -17.78
CA ASP A 269 -0.11 1.83 -18.86
C ASP A 269 -1.56 1.36 -18.55
N GLY A 270 -2.00 1.55 -17.32
CA GLY A 270 -3.34 1.19 -16.83
C GLY A 270 -3.32 0.53 -15.44
N PRO A 271 -4.50 0.24 -14.89
CA PRO A 271 -4.62 -0.40 -13.60
C PRO A 271 -4.01 -1.81 -13.59
N PHE A 272 -3.30 -2.13 -12.51
CA PHE A 272 -2.76 -3.47 -12.26
C PHE A 272 -3.71 -4.26 -11.37
N MET A 273 -3.91 -5.55 -11.67
CA MET A 273 -4.79 -6.44 -10.91
C MET A 273 -4.18 -7.82 -10.70
N LEU A 274 -4.41 -8.38 -9.49
CA LEU A 274 -4.12 -9.78 -9.15
C LEU A 274 -5.31 -10.37 -8.40
N GLN A 275 -5.68 -11.60 -8.76
CA GLN A 275 -6.71 -12.37 -8.08
C GLN A 275 -6.09 -13.55 -7.33
N GLY A 276 -6.66 -13.90 -6.19
CA GLY A 276 -6.23 -15.07 -5.41
C GLY A 276 -6.35 -14.88 -3.90
N ALA A 277 -5.57 -15.69 -3.18
CA ALA A 277 -5.45 -15.59 -1.74
C ALA A 277 -4.55 -14.39 -1.38
N VAL A 278 -5.15 -13.21 -1.26
CA VAL A 278 -4.46 -11.98 -0.87
C VAL A 278 -4.25 -12.01 0.65
N ARG A 279 -3.01 -12.04 1.08
CA ARG A 279 -2.66 -11.95 2.51
C ARG A 279 -2.58 -10.50 2.98
N TRP A 280 -2.05 -9.63 2.15
CA TRP A 280 -2.00 -8.18 2.35
C TRP A 280 -1.73 -7.45 1.05
N ALA A 281 -2.12 -6.18 1.01
CA ALA A 281 -1.73 -5.22 -0.01
C ALA A 281 -1.19 -3.97 0.68
N ALA A 282 -0.11 -3.40 0.18
CA ALA A 282 0.60 -2.34 0.86
C ALA A 282 1.15 -1.28 -0.09
N HIS A 283 1.40 -0.10 0.45
CA HIS A 283 2.40 0.82 -0.05
C HIS A 283 3.64 0.70 0.82
N VAL A 284 4.75 0.33 0.21
CA VAL A 284 6.02 0.03 0.89
C VAL A 284 7.05 1.08 0.53
N ASP A 285 7.86 1.50 1.50
CA ASP A 285 9.05 2.31 1.30
C ASP A 285 10.26 1.61 1.93
N ASN A 286 11.42 2.25 1.91
CA ASN A 286 12.66 1.70 2.48
C ASN A 286 12.52 1.38 3.98
N TYR A 287 11.86 2.25 4.73
CA TYR A 287 11.80 2.19 6.20
C TYR A 287 10.40 2.01 6.77
N PHE A 288 9.37 2.30 6.00
CA PHE A 288 7.99 2.30 6.45
C PHE A 288 7.08 1.58 5.47
N MET A 289 5.92 1.15 5.96
CA MET A 289 4.87 0.62 5.10
C MET A 289 3.49 0.89 5.68
N CYS A 290 2.51 1.05 4.79
CA CYS A 290 1.09 1.02 5.09
C CYS A 290 0.52 -0.22 4.41
N ALA A 291 -0.08 -1.12 5.17
CA ALA A 291 -0.66 -2.35 4.64
C ALA A 291 -2.12 -2.51 5.03
N LEU A 292 -2.92 -2.97 4.10
CA LEU A 292 -4.28 -3.45 4.29
C LEU A 292 -4.26 -4.97 4.28
N ILE A 293 -4.87 -5.58 5.29
CA ILE A 293 -4.87 -7.02 5.53
C ILE A 293 -6.33 -7.48 5.54
N PRO A 294 -6.75 -8.34 4.61
CA PRO A 294 -8.08 -8.94 4.63
C PRO A 294 -8.17 -9.98 5.75
N GLY A 295 -9.35 -10.16 6.30
CA GLY A 295 -9.61 -11.21 7.30
C GLY A 295 -9.26 -12.61 6.79
N LYS A 296 -9.04 -13.55 7.70
CA LYS A 296 -8.65 -14.92 7.38
C LYS A 296 -9.67 -15.59 6.46
N GLY A 297 -9.17 -16.25 5.43
CA GLY A 297 -9.99 -17.02 4.49
C GLY A 297 -10.55 -16.23 3.31
N ASN A 298 -10.28 -14.94 3.21
CA ASN A 298 -10.74 -14.14 2.09
C ASN A 298 -9.87 -14.39 0.84
N THR A 299 -10.49 -14.96 -0.18
CA THR A 299 -10.03 -14.83 -1.55
C THR A 299 -10.54 -13.50 -2.08
N GLY A 300 -9.70 -12.76 -2.77
CA GLY A 300 -10.09 -11.44 -3.24
C GLY A 300 -9.25 -10.97 -4.41
N THR A 301 -9.48 -9.74 -4.79
CA THR A 301 -8.72 -9.08 -5.82
C THR A 301 -7.93 -7.93 -5.20
N PHE A 302 -6.63 -7.90 -5.45
CA PHE A 302 -5.80 -6.73 -5.27
C PHE A 302 -5.79 -5.95 -6.57
N SER A 303 -6.03 -4.64 -6.51
CA SER A 303 -5.80 -3.76 -7.64
C SER A 303 -5.11 -2.47 -7.22
N ALA A 304 -4.31 -1.91 -8.15
CA ALA A 304 -3.59 -0.66 -7.97
C ALA A 304 -3.68 0.21 -9.21
N VAL A 305 -3.84 1.51 -9.04
CA VAL A 305 -3.89 2.52 -10.11
C VAL A 305 -3.30 3.84 -9.62
N GLY A 306 -2.73 4.60 -10.52
CA GLY A 306 -2.16 5.92 -10.23
C GLY A 306 -0.73 6.08 -10.70
N ASP A 307 -0.16 7.24 -10.40
CA ASP A 307 1.21 7.61 -10.74
C ASP A 307 1.97 8.12 -9.49
N ASN A 308 1.89 9.42 -9.19
CA ASN A 308 2.50 10.00 -7.99
C ASN A 308 1.80 9.56 -6.70
N LYS A 309 0.48 9.30 -6.77
CA LYS A 309 -0.30 8.67 -5.72
C LYS A 309 -0.88 7.38 -6.27
N VAL A 310 -0.78 6.31 -5.51
CA VAL A 310 -1.29 5.00 -5.89
C VAL A 310 -2.49 4.66 -5.02
N ARG A 311 -3.63 4.46 -5.67
CA ARG A 311 -4.82 3.92 -5.05
C ARG A 311 -4.76 2.40 -5.09
N THR A 312 -4.78 1.80 -3.94
CA THR A 312 -4.81 0.34 -3.72
C THR A 312 -6.20 -0.06 -3.23
N VAL A 313 -6.78 -1.07 -3.84
CA VAL A 313 -8.10 -1.61 -3.47
C VAL A 313 -7.97 -3.11 -3.24
N LEU A 314 -8.44 -3.54 -2.07
CA LEU A 314 -8.67 -4.94 -1.74
C LEU A 314 -10.16 -5.23 -1.82
N THR A 315 -10.57 -6.04 -2.78
CA THR A 315 -11.97 -6.38 -3.01
C THR A 315 -12.26 -7.80 -2.60
N GLY A 316 -13.34 -7.99 -1.86
CA GLY A 316 -13.94 -9.30 -1.58
C GLY A 316 -14.80 -9.83 -2.74
N GLY A 317 -15.41 -11.00 -2.54
CA GLY A 317 -16.37 -11.55 -3.48
C GLY A 317 -17.69 -10.75 -3.51
N ILE A 318 -18.50 -10.97 -4.57
CA ILE A 318 -19.87 -10.46 -4.61
C ILE A 318 -20.73 -11.26 -3.65
N LEU A 319 -21.48 -10.54 -2.81
CA LEU A 319 -22.47 -11.10 -1.89
C LEU A 319 -23.86 -10.54 -2.20
N LYS A 320 -24.87 -11.37 -1.99
CA LYS A 320 -26.29 -10.94 -2.05
C LYS A 320 -26.85 -11.07 -0.65
N MET A 321 -27.41 -9.98 -0.14
CA MET A 321 -28.00 -9.88 1.19
C MET A 321 -29.51 -9.72 1.05
N ALA A 322 -30.29 -10.61 1.63
CA ALA A 322 -31.74 -10.47 1.72
C ALA A 322 -32.12 -9.32 2.67
N PRO A 323 -33.35 -8.77 2.57
CA PRO A 323 -33.85 -7.82 3.55
C PRO A 323 -33.73 -8.35 4.98
N GLY A 324 -33.17 -7.55 5.88
CA GLY A 324 -32.93 -7.92 7.28
C GLY A 324 -31.66 -8.76 7.53
N GLU A 325 -30.95 -9.18 6.49
CA GLU A 325 -29.71 -9.93 6.62
C GLU A 325 -28.56 -9.05 7.07
N THR A 326 -27.63 -9.65 7.81
CA THR A 326 -26.44 -8.97 8.35
C THR A 326 -25.20 -9.82 8.05
N GLU A 327 -24.14 -9.16 7.55
CA GLU A 327 -22.85 -9.76 7.22
C GLU A 327 -21.72 -9.08 7.98
N GLU A 328 -20.71 -9.86 8.36
CA GLU A 328 -19.53 -9.35 9.08
C GLU A 328 -18.28 -9.47 8.22
N PHE A 329 -17.52 -8.35 8.12
CA PHE A 329 -16.23 -8.30 7.45
C PHE A 329 -15.15 -7.86 8.41
N ARG A 330 -14.00 -8.51 8.35
CA ARG A 330 -12.83 -8.16 9.15
C ARG A 330 -11.68 -7.78 8.26
N TYR A 331 -11.06 -6.68 8.62
CA TYR A 331 -9.84 -6.17 7.99
C TYR A 331 -8.91 -5.63 9.06
N GLU A 332 -7.64 -5.58 8.74
CA GLU A 332 -6.66 -4.94 9.58
C GLU A 332 -5.84 -3.95 8.77
N GLY A 333 -5.36 -2.90 9.42
CA GLY A 333 -4.45 -1.92 8.84
C GLY A 333 -3.16 -1.88 9.63
N PHE A 334 -2.01 -2.05 8.98
CA PHE A 334 -0.71 -1.84 9.59
C PHE A 334 -0.10 -0.53 9.06
N PHE A 335 0.29 0.37 9.97
CA PHE A 335 0.89 1.67 9.63
C PHE A 335 2.14 1.88 10.48
N GLY A 336 3.29 1.47 9.98
CA GLY A 336 4.45 1.49 10.84
C GLY A 336 5.79 1.25 10.17
N PRO A 337 6.85 1.13 11.00
CA PRO A 337 8.19 0.89 10.51
C PRO A 337 8.32 -0.52 9.92
N LYS A 338 9.00 -0.61 8.79
CA LYS A 338 9.35 -1.88 8.13
C LYS A 338 10.51 -2.57 8.86
N LYS A 339 10.30 -2.89 10.13
CA LYS A 339 11.27 -3.54 11.00
C LYS A 339 10.89 -5.01 11.20
N LEU A 340 11.84 -5.91 10.93
CA LEU A 340 11.60 -7.36 10.93
C LEU A 340 10.93 -7.87 12.21
N ALA A 341 11.30 -7.34 13.38
CA ALA A 341 10.70 -7.74 14.65
C ALA A 341 9.20 -7.45 14.68
N TYR A 342 8.80 -6.21 14.36
CA TYR A 342 7.38 -5.80 14.34
C TYR A 342 6.58 -6.56 13.29
N LEU A 343 7.14 -6.74 12.07
CA LEU A 343 6.43 -7.42 10.99
C LEU A 343 6.22 -8.92 11.28
N LYS A 344 7.20 -9.56 11.96
CA LYS A 344 7.05 -10.96 12.42
C LYS A 344 6.03 -11.10 13.54
N GLU A 345 6.04 -10.19 14.50
CA GLU A 345 5.11 -10.18 15.62
C GLU A 345 3.67 -9.94 15.14
N THR A 346 3.48 -9.03 14.19
CA THR A 346 2.17 -8.78 13.57
C THR A 346 1.65 -10.01 12.82
N GLY A 347 2.53 -10.81 12.22
CA GLY A 347 2.16 -11.99 11.44
C GLY A 347 1.75 -11.66 10.00
N TYR A 348 0.77 -12.38 9.47
CA TYR A 348 0.22 -12.23 8.10
C TYR A 348 1.25 -12.29 6.98
N ASP A 349 2.44 -12.86 7.23
CA ASP A 349 3.56 -12.87 6.29
C ASP A 349 4.05 -11.43 5.91
N LEU A 350 3.78 -10.43 6.76
CA LEU A 350 4.25 -9.05 6.53
C LEU A 350 5.77 -8.94 6.47
N ALA A 351 6.48 -9.86 7.11
CA ALA A 351 7.95 -9.93 7.06
C ALA A 351 8.49 -10.13 5.63
N GLU A 352 7.68 -10.71 4.72
CA GLU A 352 8.06 -10.88 3.32
C GLU A 352 8.14 -9.53 2.55
N ALA A 353 7.58 -8.44 3.10
CA ALA A 353 7.80 -7.09 2.58
C ALA A 353 9.27 -6.64 2.69
N ILE A 354 10.09 -7.31 3.54
CA ILE A 354 11.53 -7.11 3.58
C ILE A 354 12.16 -8.00 2.51
N ASN A 355 12.34 -7.42 1.32
CA ASN A 355 12.89 -8.09 0.15
C ASN A 355 14.16 -7.36 -0.29
N PHE A 356 15.28 -8.09 -0.37
CA PHE A 356 16.57 -7.59 -0.86
C PHE A 356 16.83 -8.03 -2.32
N GLY A 357 15.77 -8.42 -3.03
CA GLY A 357 15.87 -8.93 -4.38
C GLY A 357 16.68 -10.23 -4.46
N TRP A 358 17.50 -10.38 -5.48
CA TRP A 358 18.30 -11.58 -5.68
C TRP A 358 19.37 -11.78 -4.59
N PHE A 359 19.74 -10.72 -3.86
CA PHE A 359 20.65 -10.80 -2.70
C PHE A 359 19.98 -11.34 -1.44
N ASP A 360 18.69 -11.64 -1.45
CA ASP A 360 17.90 -12.02 -0.28
C ASP A 360 18.51 -13.25 0.45
N ILE A 361 19.02 -14.21 -0.32
CA ILE A 361 19.69 -15.43 0.19
C ILE A 361 20.88 -15.08 1.08
N LEU A 362 21.60 -14.01 0.77
CA LEU A 362 22.77 -13.58 1.53
C LEU A 362 22.41 -12.51 2.57
N ALA A 363 21.54 -11.59 2.22
CA ALA A 363 21.19 -10.44 3.05
C ALA A 363 20.39 -10.83 4.30
N LYS A 364 19.41 -11.75 4.16
CA LYS A 364 18.61 -12.23 5.32
C LYS A 364 19.50 -12.89 6.40
N PRO A 365 20.39 -13.85 6.09
CA PRO A 365 21.33 -14.39 7.10
C PRO A 365 22.23 -13.31 7.73
N MET A 366 22.73 -12.36 6.93
CA MET A 366 23.55 -11.25 7.46
C MET A 366 22.75 -10.35 8.41
N LEU A 367 21.49 -10.08 8.10
CA LEU A 367 20.60 -9.31 8.97
C LEU A 367 20.30 -10.05 10.29
N TYR A 368 20.08 -11.36 10.25
CA TYR A 368 19.93 -12.18 11.46
C TYR A 368 21.18 -12.16 12.31
N LEU A 369 22.34 -12.32 11.70
CA LEU A 369 23.64 -12.28 12.38
C LEU A 369 23.91 -10.92 13.01
N LEU A 370 23.60 -9.84 12.30
CA LEU A 370 23.71 -8.47 12.81
C LEU A 370 22.81 -8.25 14.03
N ASN A 371 21.55 -8.67 13.95
CA ASN A 371 20.61 -8.55 15.06
C ASN A 371 21.01 -9.42 16.26
N PHE A 372 21.57 -10.60 16.02
CA PHE A 372 22.13 -11.46 17.08
C PHE A 372 23.26 -10.74 17.81
N PHE A 373 24.27 -10.22 17.10
CA PHE A 373 25.35 -9.47 17.75
C PHE A 373 24.84 -8.20 18.45
N TYR A 374 23.88 -7.50 17.84
CA TYR A 374 23.26 -6.34 18.48
C TYR A 374 22.56 -6.71 19.80
N SER A 375 21.86 -7.84 19.88
CA SER A 375 21.18 -8.28 21.11
C SER A 375 22.17 -8.56 22.26
N VAL A 376 23.41 -8.93 21.92
CA VAL A 376 24.49 -9.19 22.92
C VAL A 376 25.20 -7.91 23.34
N VAL A 377 25.52 -7.01 22.39
CA VAL A 377 26.38 -5.84 22.65
C VAL A 377 25.61 -4.52 22.79
N GLY A 378 24.32 -4.47 22.41
CA GLY A 378 23.49 -3.27 22.50
C GLY A 378 23.92 -2.09 21.60
N ASN A 379 24.90 -2.30 20.70
CA ASN A 379 25.44 -1.27 19.82
C ASN A 379 25.62 -1.78 18.39
N TYR A 380 24.91 -1.18 17.42
CA TYR A 380 24.98 -1.58 16.02
C TYR A 380 26.39 -1.39 15.40
N GLY A 381 27.14 -0.37 15.81
CA GLY A 381 28.51 -0.14 15.31
C GLY A 381 29.44 -1.31 15.65
N ILE A 382 29.40 -1.77 16.90
CA ILE A 382 30.18 -2.93 17.34
C ILE A 382 29.66 -4.21 16.67
N ALA A 383 28.34 -4.37 16.56
CA ALA A 383 27.74 -5.51 15.87
C ALA A 383 28.18 -5.62 14.40
N ILE A 384 28.27 -4.50 13.67
CA ILE A 384 28.77 -4.45 12.28
C ILE A 384 30.23 -4.89 12.22
N ILE A 385 31.08 -4.43 13.15
CA ILE A 385 32.48 -4.84 13.22
C ILE A 385 32.57 -6.35 13.43
N LEU A 386 31.80 -6.90 14.38
CA LEU A 386 31.79 -8.35 14.66
C LEU A 386 31.36 -9.18 13.47
N VAL A 387 30.27 -8.78 12.79
CA VAL A 387 29.81 -9.43 11.55
C VAL A 387 30.90 -9.38 10.48
N THR A 388 31.54 -8.22 10.31
CA THR A 388 32.62 -8.04 9.32
C THR A 388 33.81 -8.94 9.63
N CYS A 389 34.24 -9.02 10.90
CA CYS A 389 35.35 -9.91 11.35
C CYS A 389 35.00 -11.37 11.09
N LEU A 390 33.79 -11.80 11.40
CA LEU A 390 33.32 -13.17 11.17
C LEU A 390 33.31 -13.52 9.68
N VAL A 391 32.75 -12.66 8.84
CA VAL A 391 32.70 -12.86 7.38
C VAL A 391 34.13 -12.90 6.81
N LYS A 392 34.99 -11.93 7.15
CA LYS A 392 36.40 -11.92 6.70
C LYS A 392 37.16 -13.15 7.19
N GLY A 393 36.96 -13.56 8.45
CA GLY A 393 37.58 -14.76 9.00
C GLY A 393 37.16 -16.03 8.26
N SER A 394 35.88 -16.15 7.91
CA SER A 394 35.37 -17.28 7.12
C SER A 394 36.01 -17.35 5.73
N PHE A 395 36.12 -16.21 5.05
CA PHE A 395 36.78 -16.15 3.73
C PHE A 395 38.31 -16.37 3.82
N TRP A 396 38.95 -15.97 4.92
CA TRP A 396 40.40 -16.22 5.12
C TRP A 396 40.71 -17.71 5.21
N VAL A 397 39.88 -18.46 5.98
CA VAL A 397 40.05 -19.93 6.10
C VAL A 397 39.87 -20.63 4.74
N ILE A 398 38.93 -20.14 3.89
CA ILE A 398 38.71 -20.69 2.54
C ILE A 398 39.90 -20.34 1.62
N GLY A 399 40.43 -19.11 1.70
CA GLY A 399 41.54 -18.65 0.86
C GLY A 399 42.93 -19.19 1.21
N GLN A 400 43.10 -19.82 2.38
CA GLN A 400 44.36 -20.46 2.76
C GLN A 400 44.55 -21.88 2.21
N LYS A 401 43.52 -22.48 1.59
CA LYS A 401 43.58 -23.85 1.04
C LYS A 401 44.09 -23.92 -0.41
N GLU A 402 44.53 -22.83 -0.99
CA GLU A 402 45.25 -22.72 -2.26
C GLU A 402 46.73 -22.32 -1.97
#